data_4b38da600fca934b3c145544d2643708
#
_entry.id   4b38da600fca934b3c145544d2643708
#
_cell.length_a   1.000
_cell.length_b   1.000
_cell.length_c   1.000
_cell.angle_alpha   90.00
_cell.angle_beta   90.00
_cell.angle_gamma   90.00
#
_symmetry.space_group_name_H-M   'P 1'
#
loop_
_entity.id
_entity.type
_entity.pdbx_description
1 polymer ?
#
loop_
_entity_poly.entity_id
_entity_poly.type
_entity_poly.pdbx_seq_one_letter_code
_entity_poly.pdbx_strand_id
1 'polypeptide(L)'
;MSTSPVISTRNLGLTFETGDGSVQALSDISLDIDKGEFISLIGPSGCGKTTLLRVIADLEKPTAGTISVNGTTPERARLEGAYGYVFQQAALFPWRSIEDNVALPLEVMGVSGAERDRRVKENIALVNLSGFEKKFPWQLSGGMQQRASIARALAVEPDMLLMDEPFGALDEIVRDHLNAELLRLWATTKKTVVFVTHSIPEAVYLSTRIVVMSPRPGRIHEVIDCDLGTERPLEIRETPEFLKIAHQVRDGLRAGHSYED
;
A
#
# COMPACT_ATOMS: atom_id res chain seq x y z
N MET A 1 -24.52 -12.56 1.04
CA MET A 1 -24.18 -12.43 -0.39
C MET A 1 -22.67 -12.33 -0.45
N SER A 2 -22.00 -13.30 -1.05
CA SER A 2 -20.54 -13.25 -1.22
C SER A 2 -20.24 -12.13 -2.22
N THR A 3 -19.67 -11.04 -1.76
CA THR A 3 -19.17 -9.97 -2.63
C THR A 3 -17.92 -10.50 -3.31
N SER A 4 -17.84 -10.35 -4.63
CA SER A 4 -16.62 -10.73 -5.38
C SER A 4 -15.44 -9.90 -4.86
N PRO A 5 -14.24 -10.50 -4.68
CA PRO A 5 -13.07 -9.79 -4.20
C PRO A 5 -12.67 -8.68 -5.19
N VAL A 6 -12.14 -7.57 -4.67
CA VAL A 6 -11.68 -6.45 -5.50
C VAL A 6 -10.33 -6.74 -6.15
N ILE A 7 -9.50 -7.60 -5.52
CA ILE A 7 -8.27 -8.13 -6.12
C ILE A 7 -8.33 -9.64 -5.97
N SER A 8 -8.11 -10.37 -7.06
CA SER A 8 -8.05 -11.83 -7.06
C SER A 8 -6.89 -12.31 -7.90
N THR A 9 -6.01 -13.11 -7.30
CA THR A 9 -4.90 -13.78 -8.00
C THR A 9 -5.05 -15.29 -7.91
N ARG A 10 -4.65 -16.01 -8.97
CA ARG A 10 -4.65 -17.48 -9.02
C ARG A 10 -3.35 -17.97 -9.64
N ASN A 11 -2.58 -18.71 -8.86
CA ASN A 11 -1.29 -19.29 -9.24
C ASN A 11 -0.36 -18.26 -9.93
N LEU A 12 -0.42 -17.01 -9.49
CA LEU A 12 0.29 -15.90 -10.11
C LEU A 12 1.80 -16.09 -9.95
N GLY A 13 2.53 -15.99 -11.06
CA GLY A 13 3.98 -16.05 -11.10
C GLY A 13 4.56 -14.92 -11.93
N LEU A 14 5.77 -14.51 -11.57
CA LEU A 14 6.55 -13.55 -12.34
C LEU A 14 8.02 -13.93 -12.35
N THR A 15 8.56 -14.08 -13.55
CA THR A 15 9.97 -14.34 -13.83
C THR A 15 10.52 -13.19 -14.66
N PHE A 16 11.61 -12.60 -14.22
CA PHE A 16 12.36 -11.59 -14.98
C PHE A 16 13.47 -12.27 -15.79
N GLU A 17 13.57 -11.95 -17.07
CA GLU A 17 14.72 -12.30 -17.89
C GLU A 17 15.80 -11.23 -17.72
N THR A 18 17.00 -11.66 -17.31
CA THR A 18 18.15 -10.79 -17.11
C THR A 18 19.30 -11.23 -17.99
N GLY A 19 20.32 -10.39 -18.20
CA GLY A 19 21.51 -10.76 -18.98
C GLY A 19 22.27 -11.98 -18.44
N ASP A 20 22.10 -12.27 -17.14
CA ASP A 20 22.77 -13.37 -16.42
C ASP A 20 21.86 -14.60 -16.20
N GLY A 21 20.66 -14.62 -16.81
CA GLY A 21 19.67 -15.69 -16.68
C GLY A 21 18.31 -15.22 -16.21
N SER A 22 17.40 -16.13 -15.91
CA SER A 22 16.06 -15.83 -15.44
C SER A 22 15.98 -15.79 -13.90
N VAL A 23 15.23 -14.86 -13.34
CA VAL A 23 15.02 -14.70 -11.91
C VAL A 23 13.53 -14.79 -11.62
N GLN A 24 13.09 -15.87 -10.99
CA GLN A 24 11.71 -16.00 -10.54
C GLN A 24 11.50 -15.16 -9.27
N ALA A 25 10.73 -14.09 -9.40
CA ALA A 25 10.42 -13.18 -8.29
C ALA A 25 9.20 -13.65 -7.49
N LEU A 26 8.15 -14.13 -8.18
CA LEU A 26 6.91 -14.61 -7.58
C LEU A 26 6.59 -16.02 -8.10
N SER A 27 6.03 -16.86 -7.24
CA SER A 27 5.62 -18.22 -7.58
C SER A 27 4.34 -18.57 -6.84
N ASP A 28 3.32 -19.00 -7.57
CA ASP A 28 2.07 -19.56 -7.03
C ASP A 28 1.36 -18.66 -6.01
N ILE A 29 1.22 -17.37 -6.33
CA ILE A 29 0.49 -16.43 -5.48
C ILE A 29 -1.01 -16.55 -5.77
N SER A 30 -1.77 -17.07 -4.80
CA SER A 30 -3.23 -17.13 -4.84
C SER A 30 -3.79 -16.37 -3.63
N LEU A 31 -4.44 -15.23 -3.89
CA LEU A 31 -4.90 -14.29 -2.87
C LEU A 31 -6.18 -13.60 -3.32
N ASP A 32 -7.15 -13.54 -2.45
CA ASP A 32 -8.35 -12.70 -2.59
C ASP A 32 -8.32 -11.59 -1.56
N ILE A 33 -8.60 -10.37 -2.01
CA ILE A 33 -8.72 -9.17 -1.17
C ILE A 33 -10.12 -8.61 -1.37
N ASP A 34 -10.85 -8.48 -0.27
CA ASP A 34 -12.20 -7.98 -0.27
C ASP A 34 -12.27 -6.46 -0.18
N LYS A 35 -13.41 -5.89 -0.58
CA LYS A 35 -13.63 -4.44 -0.52
C LYS A 35 -13.55 -3.93 0.92
N GLY A 36 -12.77 -2.88 1.12
CA GLY A 36 -12.61 -2.22 2.42
C GLY A 36 -11.60 -2.88 3.36
N GLU A 37 -10.94 -3.97 2.95
CA GLU A 37 -9.85 -4.55 3.74
C GLU A 37 -8.61 -3.65 3.76
N PHE A 38 -7.88 -3.71 4.86
CA PHE A 38 -6.51 -3.22 4.95
C PHE A 38 -5.57 -4.43 5.04
N ILE A 39 -4.89 -4.73 3.94
CA ILE A 39 -4.00 -5.88 3.84
C ILE A 39 -2.54 -5.41 3.90
N SER A 40 -1.76 -5.96 4.84
CA SER A 40 -0.30 -5.78 4.81
C SER A 40 0.39 -6.98 4.19
N LEU A 41 1.33 -6.71 3.27
CA LEU A 41 2.28 -7.68 2.74
C LEU A 41 3.58 -7.53 3.54
N ILE A 42 3.98 -8.58 4.28
CA ILE A 42 5.20 -8.59 5.08
C ILE A 42 6.07 -9.79 4.67
N GLY A 43 7.38 -9.61 4.73
CA GLY A 43 8.34 -10.65 4.36
C GLY A 43 9.76 -10.08 4.25
N PRO A 44 10.79 -10.91 4.06
CA PRO A 44 12.17 -10.47 3.97
C PRO A 44 12.41 -9.54 2.78
N SER A 45 13.53 -8.83 2.82
CA SER A 45 13.94 -7.99 1.69
C SER A 45 14.12 -8.84 0.43
N GLY A 46 13.61 -8.35 -0.70
CA GLY A 46 13.72 -9.05 -1.98
C GLY A 46 12.79 -10.26 -2.17
N CYS A 47 11.85 -10.53 -1.25
CA CYS A 47 10.89 -11.64 -1.39
C CYS A 47 9.76 -11.39 -2.41
N GLY A 48 9.67 -10.20 -3.03
CA GLY A 48 8.69 -9.93 -4.08
C GLY A 48 7.47 -9.12 -3.66
N LYS A 49 7.38 -8.55 -2.44
CA LYS A 49 6.25 -7.70 -1.99
C LYS A 49 5.96 -6.55 -2.96
N THR A 50 6.96 -5.72 -3.22
CA THR A 50 6.89 -4.62 -4.20
C THR A 50 6.55 -5.14 -5.60
N THR A 51 7.10 -6.31 -5.98
CA THR A 51 6.81 -6.93 -7.28
C THR A 51 5.33 -7.32 -7.37
N LEU A 52 4.76 -7.95 -6.34
CA LEU A 52 3.33 -8.26 -6.30
C LEU A 52 2.47 -6.99 -6.38
N LEU A 53 2.85 -5.95 -5.62
CA LEU A 53 2.15 -4.66 -5.65
C LEU A 53 2.19 -4.03 -7.06
N ARG A 54 3.32 -4.12 -7.76
CA ARG A 54 3.47 -3.64 -9.15
C ARG A 54 2.66 -4.44 -10.16
N VAL A 55 2.53 -5.76 -9.95
CA VAL A 55 1.65 -6.58 -10.79
C VAL A 55 0.18 -6.18 -10.61
N ILE A 56 -0.27 -5.95 -9.38
CA ILE A 56 -1.62 -5.45 -9.08
C ILE A 56 -1.84 -4.09 -9.78
N ALA A 57 -0.82 -3.25 -9.80
CA ALA A 57 -0.84 -1.92 -10.41
C ALA A 57 -0.59 -1.91 -11.94
N ASP A 58 -0.55 -3.06 -12.61
CA ASP A 58 -0.23 -3.13 -14.04
C ASP A 58 1.12 -2.46 -14.43
N LEU A 59 2.03 -2.32 -13.48
CA LEU A 59 3.40 -1.83 -13.73
C LEU A 59 4.35 -2.96 -14.11
N GLU A 60 3.98 -4.19 -13.81
CA GLU A 60 4.65 -5.42 -14.22
C GLU A 60 3.61 -6.43 -14.72
N LYS A 61 3.95 -7.22 -15.73
CA LYS A 61 3.05 -8.25 -16.28
C LYS A 61 3.40 -9.61 -15.69
N PRO A 62 2.44 -10.37 -15.17
CA PRO A 62 2.71 -11.73 -14.70
C PRO A 62 3.13 -12.62 -15.88
N THR A 63 4.04 -13.58 -15.61
CA THR A 63 4.48 -14.57 -16.59
C THR A 63 3.70 -15.89 -16.48
N ALA A 64 2.95 -16.08 -15.40
CA ALA A 64 2.10 -17.24 -15.15
C ALA A 64 0.90 -16.86 -14.27
N GLY A 65 -0.17 -17.68 -14.35
CA GLY A 65 -1.38 -17.49 -13.55
C GLY A 65 -2.26 -16.36 -14.07
N THR A 66 -3.20 -15.93 -13.23
CA THR A 66 -4.17 -14.86 -13.56
C THR A 66 -4.33 -13.87 -12.43
N ILE A 67 -4.70 -12.64 -12.77
CA ILE A 67 -5.07 -11.59 -11.83
C ILE A 67 -6.25 -10.80 -12.37
N SER A 68 -7.17 -10.44 -11.47
CA SER A 68 -8.23 -9.46 -11.73
C SER A 68 -8.22 -8.38 -10.66
N VAL A 69 -8.56 -7.15 -11.06
CA VAL A 69 -8.70 -5.97 -10.20
C VAL A 69 -10.05 -5.33 -10.51
N ASN A 70 -10.91 -5.17 -9.50
CA ASN A 70 -12.32 -4.75 -9.68
C ASN A 70 -13.08 -5.59 -10.74
N GLY A 71 -12.80 -6.91 -10.79
CA GLY A 71 -13.44 -7.81 -11.75
C GLY A 71 -12.99 -7.63 -13.21
N THR A 72 -11.95 -6.83 -13.46
CA THR A 72 -11.39 -6.57 -14.79
C THR A 72 -9.88 -6.84 -14.84
N THR A 73 -9.23 -6.56 -15.96
CA THR A 73 -7.75 -6.67 -16.06
C THR A 73 -7.08 -5.54 -15.29
N PRO A 74 -5.85 -5.74 -14.73
CA PRO A 74 -5.08 -4.67 -14.09
C PRO A 74 -4.89 -3.44 -14.99
N GLU A 75 -4.66 -3.64 -16.28
CA GLU A 75 -4.52 -2.57 -17.26
C GLU A 75 -5.78 -1.69 -17.34
N ARG A 76 -6.95 -2.31 -17.41
CA ARG A 76 -8.21 -1.57 -17.45
C ARG A 76 -8.47 -0.85 -16.14
N ALA A 77 -8.22 -1.49 -15.00
CA ALA A 77 -8.32 -0.87 -13.68
C ALA A 77 -7.40 0.36 -13.56
N ARG A 78 -6.16 0.28 -14.10
CA ARG A 78 -5.23 1.41 -14.16
C ARG A 78 -5.76 2.57 -15.01
N LEU A 79 -6.25 2.27 -16.20
CA LEU A 79 -6.79 3.28 -17.12
C LEU A 79 -8.06 3.96 -16.58
N GLU A 80 -8.85 3.24 -15.79
CA GLU A 80 -10.06 3.75 -15.14
C GLU A 80 -9.75 4.50 -13.82
N GLY A 81 -8.47 4.54 -13.37
CA GLY A 81 -8.09 5.21 -12.11
C GLY A 81 -8.57 4.49 -10.85
N ALA A 82 -8.77 3.17 -10.90
CA ALA A 82 -9.31 2.37 -9.81
C ALA A 82 -8.44 2.38 -8.55
N TYR A 83 -7.16 2.70 -8.66
CA TYR A 83 -6.23 2.76 -7.53
C TYR A 83 -5.36 4.02 -7.53
N GLY A 84 -4.99 4.47 -6.33
CA GLY A 84 -3.90 5.42 -6.09
C GLY A 84 -2.64 4.66 -5.66
N TYR A 85 -1.48 5.02 -6.22
CA TYR A 85 -0.20 4.41 -5.86
C TYR A 85 0.65 5.37 -5.02
N VAL A 86 1.13 4.91 -3.87
CA VAL A 86 2.04 5.64 -2.98
C VAL A 86 3.38 4.91 -2.94
N PHE A 87 4.41 5.59 -3.43
CA PHE A 87 5.77 5.04 -3.48
C PHE A 87 6.50 5.19 -2.14
N GLN A 88 7.55 4.40 -1.94
CA GLN A 88 8.43 4.49 -0.78
C GLN A 88 9.03 5.89 -0.62
N GLN A 89 9.48 6.50 -1.70
CA GLN A 89 9.79 7.92 -1.74
C GLN A 89 8.54 8.68 -2.20
N ALA A 90 8.26 9.83 -1.63
CA ALA A 90 7.07 10.63 -1.95
C ALA A 90 6.93 10.96 -3.45
N ALA A 91 8.02 10.93 -4.21
CA ALA A 91 8.08 11.15 -5.66
C ALA A 91 7.30 12.40 -6.09
N LEU A 92 7.35 13.47 -5.29
CA LEU A 92 6.78 14.76 -5.64
C LEU A 92 7.68 15.47 -6.65
N PHE A 93 7.07 16.17 -7.60
CA PHE A 93 7.83 17.01 -8.53
C PHE A 93 8.37 18.25 -7.81
N PRO A 94 9.70 18.40 -7.69
CA PRO A 94 10.30 19.47 -6.88
C PRO A 94 10.03 20.88 -7.42
N TRP A 95 9.70 21.01 -8.70
CA TRP A 95 9.35 22.28 -9.36
C TRP A 95 7.87 22.63 -9.32
N ARG A 96 7.02 21.78 -8.73
CA ARG A 96 5.59 22.02 -8.52
C ARG A 96 5.31 22.29 -7.04
N SER A 97 4.35 23.15 -6.77
CA SER A 97 3.80 23.35 -5.42
C SER A 97 3.13 22.07 -4.91
N ILE A 98 2.78 22.01 -3.64
CA ILE A 98 2.05 20.88 -3.07
C ILE A 98 0.69 20.71 -3.74
N GLU A 99 -0.07 21.80 -3.92
CA GLU A 99 -1.35 21.74 -4.62
C GLU A 99 -1.21 21.26 -6.06
N ASP A 100 -0.18 21.71 -6.79
CA ASP A 100 0.07 21.28 -8.17
C ASP A 100 0.52 19.82 -8.25
N ASN A 101 1.25 19.32 -7.23
CA ASN A 101 1.58 17.91 -7.11
C ASN A 101 0.32 17.06 -6.88
N VAL A 102 -0.59 17.51 -6.02
CA VAL A 102 -1.87 16.82 -5.74
C VAL A 102 -2.82 16.91 -6.95
N ALA A 103 -2.79 18.02 -7.69
CA ALA A 103 -3.59 18.21 -8.89
C ALA A 103 -3.14 17.35 -10.08
N LEU A 104 -1.88 16.92 -10.12
CA LEU A 104 -1.28 16.25 -11.27
C LEU A 104 -2.11 15.07 -11.83
N PRO A 105 -2.55 14.08 -11.06
CA PRO A 105 -3.34 12.98 -11.61
C PRO A 105 -4.70 13.44 -12.15
N LEU A 106 -5.30 14.49 -11.59
CA LEU A 106 -6.53 15.09 -12.11
C LEU A 106 -6.31 15.77 -13.45
N GLU A 107 -5.17 16.47 -13.62
CA GLU A 107 -4.75 17.05 -14.90
C GLU A 107 -4.61 15.99 -15.98
N VAL A 108 -3.95 14.86 -15.65
CA VAL A 108 -3.77 13.73 -16.57
C VAL A 108 -5.11 13.11 -16.98
N MET A 109 -6.07 13.03 -16.05
CA MET A 109 -7.42 12.52 -16.33
C MET A 109 -8.34 13.55 -16.99
N GLY A 110 -7.88 14.77 -17.25
CA GLY A 110 -8.68 15.82 -17.90
C GLY A 110 -9.69 16.50 -16.97
N VAL A 111 -9.60 16.29 -15.66
CA VAL A 111 -10.43 16.99 -14.67
C VAL A 111 -9.89 18.40 -14.49
N SER A 112 -10.72 19.42 -14.74
CA SER A 112 -10.30 20.81 -14.71
C SER A 112 -11.27 21.72 -13.94
N GLY A 113 -10.88 22.98 -13.74
CA GLY A 113 -11.72 24.02 -13.13
C GLY A 113 -12.05 23.74 -11.68
N ALA A 114 -13.26 24.15 -11.29
CA ALA A 114 -13.71 24.11 -9.89
C ALA A 114 -13.69 22.72 -9.26
N GLU A 115 -13.95 21.69 -10.04
CA GLU A 115 -13.95 20.30 -9.54
C GLU A 115 -12.54 19.85 -9.16
N ARG A 116 -11.53 20.14 -9.99
CA ARG A 116 -10.12 19.88 -9.66
C ARG A 116 -9.73 20.61 -8.39
N ASP A 117 -10.02 21.91 -8.31
CA ASP A 117 -9.63 22.76 -7.18
C ASP A 117 -10.31 22.29 -5.88
N ARG A 118 -11.56 21.86 -5.95
CA ARG A 118 -12.30 21.26 -4.83
C ARG A 118 -11.59 20.00 -4.32
N ARG A 119 -11.34 19.04 -5.22
CA ARG A 119 -10.67 17.75 -4.86
C ARG A 119 -9.28 17.97 -4.29
N VAL A 120 -8.49 18.84 -4.87
CA VAL A 120 -7.15 19.20 -4.37
C VAL A 120 -7.24 19.72 -2.93
N LYS A 121 -8.11 20.69 -2.69
CA LYS A 121 -8.29 21.30 -1.36
C LYS A 121 -8.76 20.29 -0.32
N GLU A 122 -9.75 19.46 -0.67
CA GLU A 122 -10.28 18.44 0.23
C GLU A 122 -9.22 17.40 0.60
N ASN A 123 -8.43 16.92 -0.38
CA ASN A 123 -7.40 15.93 -0.10
C ASN A 123 -6.20 16.50 0.67
N ILE A 124 -5.81 17.76 0.45
CA ILE A 124 -4.80 18.45 1.26
C ILE A 124 -5.28 18.58 2.72
N ALA A 125 -6.53 18.96 2.93
CA ALA A 125 -7.12 19.05 4.27
C ALA A 125 -7.20 17.66 4.94
N LEU A 126 -7.58 16.62 4.20
CA LEU A 126 -7.70 15.24 4.69
C LEU A 126 -6.38 14.69 5.26
N VAL A 127 -5.24 15.12 4.70
CA VAL A 127 -3.91 14.71 5.18
C VAL A 127 -3.26 15.76 6.11
N ASN A 128 -4.01 16.70 6.67
CA ASN A 128 -3.54 17.74 7.59
C ASN A 128 -2.40 18.61 7.01
N LEU A 129 -2.50 19.01 5.74
CA LEU A 129 -1.55 19.90 5.07
C LEU A 129 -2.15 21.26 4.69
N SER A 130 -3.29 21.64 5.26
CA SER A 130 -3.87 22.98 5.05
C SER A 130 -2.88 24.07 5.47
N GLY A 131 -2.73 25.09 4.62
CA GLY A 131 -1.74 26.16 4.80
C GLY A 131 -0.39 25.89 4.13
N PHE A 132 -0.17 24.70 3.56
CA PHE A 132 1.05 24.34 2.84
C PHE A 132 0.86 24.19 1.34
N GLU A 133 -0.30 24.56 0.80
CA GLU A 133 -0.70 24.37 -0.60
C GLU A 133 0.33 24.94 -1.58
N LYS A 134 0.79 26.17 -1.30
CA LYS A 134 1.73 26.93 -2.14
C LYS A 134 3.20 26.63 -1.84
N LYS A 135 3.50 25.74 -0.89
CA LYS A 135 4.88 25.34 -0.59
C LYS A 135 5.37 24.33 -1.63
N PHE A 136 6.69 24.26 -1.78
CA PHE A 136 7.35 23.28 -2.62
C PHE A 136 7.85 22.09 -1.77
N PRO A 137 8.05 20.90 -2.38
CA PRO A 137 8.47 19.70 -1.63
C PRO A 137 9.69 19.91 -0.72
N TRP A 138 10.70 20.62 -1.19
CA TRP A 138 11.93 20.89 -0.44
C TRP A 138 11.72 21.81 0.80
N GLN A 139 10.55 22.42 0.95
CA GLN A 139 10.18 23.22 2.13
C GLN A 139 9.45 22.39 3.20
N LEU A 140 9.16 21.11 2.93
CA LEU A 140 8.41 20.21 3.80
C LEU A 140 9.33 19.15 4.41
N SER A 141 8.99 18.69 5.63
CA SER A 141 9.61 17.50 6.21
C SER A 141 9.28 16.24 5.40
N GLY A 142 10.06 15.17 5.57
CA GLY A 142 9.80 13.89 4.88
C GLY A 142 8.39 13.34 5.14
N GLY A 143 7.91 13.41 6.39
CA GLY A 143 6.55 13.01 6.73
C GLY A 143 5.48 13.86 6.06
N MET A 144 5.69 15.18 5.95
CA MET A 144 4.77 16.07 5.21
C MET A 144 4.77 15.76 3.73
N GLN A 145 5.94 15.48 3.13
CA GLN A 145 6.02 15.06 1.73
C GLN A 145 5.28 13.75 1.50
N GLN A 146 5.39 12.80 2.44
CA GLN A 146 4.67 11.53 2.34
C GLN A 146 3.17 11.73 2.43
N ARG A 147 2.68 12.59 3.33
CA ARG A 147 1.27 12.98 3.39
C ARG A 147 0.79 13.63 2.08
N ALA A 148 1.58 14.49 1.47
CA ALA A 148 1.27 15.07 0.17
C ALA A 148 1.19 14.02 -0.94
N SER A 149 2.04 12.98 -0.92
CA SER A 149 1.96 11.87 -1.87
C SER A 149 0.69 11.03 -1.68
N ILE A 150 0.23 10.85 -0.43
CA ILE A 150 -1.06 10.21 -0.13
C ILE A 150 -2.23 11.06 -0.64
N ALA A 151 -2.20 12.39 -0.41
CA ALA A 151 -3.21 13.31 -0.94
C ALA A 151 -3.29 13.24 -2.48
N ARG A 152 -2.12 13.19 -3.15
CA ARG A 152 -2.05 13.02 -4.61
C ARG A 152 -2.68 11.70 -5.05
N ALA A 153 -2.41 10.60 -4.36
CA ALA A 153 -2.98 9.30 -4.68
C ALA A 153 -4.50 9.26 -4.48
N LEU A 154 -5.03 10.01 -3.51
CA LEU A 154 -6.46 10.09 -3.21
C LEU A 154 -7.23 11.04 -4.11
N ALA A 155 -6.58 12.00 -4.76
CA ALA A 155 -7.22 13.06 -5.54
C ALA A 155 -8.14 12.55 -6.66
N VAL A 156 -7.82 11.41 -7.26
CA VAL A 156 -8.64 10.76 -8.29
C VAL A 156 -9.81 9.96 -7.73
N GLU A 157 -10.02 9.99 -6.42
CA GLU A 157 -11.07 9.23 -5.70
C GLU A 157 -11.02 7.71 -5.99
N PRO A 158 -9.85 7.08 -5.89
CA PRO A 158 -9.69 5.68 -6.25
C PRO A 158 -10.48 4.77 -5.29
N ASP A 159 -10.83 3.55 -5.75
CA ASP A 159 -11.44 2.53 -4.89
C ASP A 159 -10.44 1.95 -3.89
N MET A 160 -9.15 1.92 -4.27
CA MET A 160 -8.09 1.32 -3.45
C MET A 160 -6.80 2.14 -3.43
N LEU A 161 -5.98 1.91 -2.41
CA LEU A 161 -4.63 2.44 -2.28
C LEU A 161 -3.61 1.30 -2.29
N LEU A 162 -2.60 1.45 -3.13
CA LEU A 162 -1.44 0.57 -3.21
C LEU A 162 -0.23 1.33 -2.63
N MET A 163 0.33 0.87 -1.51
CA MET A 163 1.33 1.61 -0.75
C MET A 163 2.59 0.77 -0.58
N ASP A 164 3.71 1.24 -1.13
CA ASP A 164 4.99 0.53 -1.13
C ASP A 164 5.93 1.13 -0.08
N GLU A 165 6.00 0.53 1.10
CA GLU A 165 6.82 0.97 2.25
C GLU A 165 6.78 2.49 2.52
N PRO A 166 5.58 3.12 2.58
CA PRO A 166 5.47 4.58 2.53
C PRO A 166 6.14 5.30 3.69
N PHE A 167 6.39 4.61 4.80
CA PHE A 167 6.97 5.20 6.02
C PHE A 167 8.35 4.63 6.36
N GLY A 168 8.93 3.78 5.50
CA GLY A 168 10.17 3.05 5.76
C GLY A 168 11.40 3.94 6.02
N ALA A 169 11.43 5.15 5.45
CA ALA A 169 12.56 6.09 5.59
C ALA A 169 12.40 7.09 6.75
N LEU A 170 11.33 6.98 7.55
CA LEU A 170 11.01 7.93 8.63
C LEU A 170 11.45 7.38 10.00
N ASP A 171 11.73 8.29 10.92
CA ASP A 171 11.97 7.94 12.32
C ASP A 171 10.72 7.35 12.99
N GLU A 172 10.91 6.65 14.12
CA GLU A 172 9.86 5.87 14.77
C GLU A 172 8.67 6.74 15.23
N ILE A 173 8.95 7.91 15.81
CA ILE A 173 7.91 8.80 16.37
C ILE A 173 7.04 9.36 15.24
N VAL A 174 7.66 9.83 14.15
CA VAL A 174 6.94 10.33 12.97
C VAL A 174 6.15 9.22 12.30
N ARG A 175 6.72 8.01 12.20
CA ARG A 175 6.07 6.84 11.65
C ARG A 175 4.81 6.45 12.44
N ASP A 176 4.88 6.45 13.75
CA ASP A 176 3.75 6.13 14.62
C ASP A 176 2.61 7.13 14.45
N HIS A 177 2.95 8.42 14.38
CA HIS A 177 1.97 9.46 14.10
C HIS A 177 1.30 9.26 12.73
N LEU A 178 2.07 8.97 11.68
CA LEU A 178 1.55 8.74 10.34
C LEU A 178 0.73 7.45 10.23
N ASN A 179 1.10 6.41 10.94
CA ASN A 179 0.31 5.19 11.04
C ASN A 179 -1.06 5.47 11.67
N ALA A 180 -1.12 6.25 12.74
CA ALA A 180 -2.38 6.65 13.37
C ALA A 180 -3.24 7.53 12.44
N GLU A 181 -2.62 8.45 11.69
CA GLU A 181 -3.33 9.25 10.69
C GLU A 181 -3.86 8.39 9.53
N LEU A 182 -3.06 7.45 9.01
CA LEU A 182 -3.46 6.54 7.95
C LEU A 182 -4.61 5.62 8.39
N LEU A 183 -4.57 5.11 9.62
CA LEU A 183 -5.66 4.30 10.17
C LEU A 183 -6.96 5.08 10.26
N ARG A 184 -6.93 6.33 10.74
CA ARG A 184 -8.10 7.22 10.77
C ARG A 184 -8.64 7.51 9.38
N LEU A 185 -7.76 7.79 8.43
CA LEU A 185 -8.12 7.99 7.02
C LEU A 185 -8.80 6.75 6.44
N TRP A 186 -8.25 5.57 6.68
CA TRP A 186 -8.87 4.31 6.27
C TRP A 186 -10.23 4.09 6.93
N ALA A 187 -10.34 4.30 8.25
CA ALA A 187 -11.60 4.17 8.99
C ALA A 187 -12.71 5.09 8.45
N THR A 188 -12.33 6.29 7.96
CA THR A 188 -13.25 7.28 7.40
C THR A 188 -13.63 6.95 5.96
N THR A 189 -12.66 6.58 5.12
CA THR A 189 -12.86 6.42 3.66
C THR A 189 -13.33 5.03 3.28
N LYS A 190 -13.06 4.02 4.12
CA LYS A 190 -13.36 2.60 3.88
C LYS A 190 -12.80 2.08 2.54
N LYS A 191 -11.71 2.67 2.05
CA LYS A 191 -11.02 2.22 0.85
C LYS A 191 -10.29 0.92 1.11
N THR A 192 -10.13 0.09 0.07
CA THR A 192 -9.26 -1.08 0.16
C THR A 192 -7.80 -0.62 0.14
N VAL A 193 -6.96 -1.17 1.02
CA VAL A 193 -5.53 -0.81 1.10
C VAL A 193 -4.68 -2.06 0.98
N VAL A 194 -3.69 -2.05 0.08
CA VAL A 194 -2.60 -3.01 0.04
C VAL A 194 -1.32 -2.28 0.43
N PHE A 195 -0.75 -2.66 1.55
CA PHE A 195 0.34 -1.97 2.23
C PHE A 195 1.57 -2.87 2.34
N VAL A 196 2.67 -2.47 1.77
CA VAL A 196 3.95 -3.18 1.90
C VAL A 196 4.72 -2.60 3.07
N THR A 197 5.18 -3.45 3.96
CA THR A 197 6.06 -3.07 5.07
C THR A 197 7.02 -4.20 5.46
N HIS A 198 8.08 -3.85 6.16
CA HIS A 198 8.97 -4.78 6.86
C HIS A 198 8.81 -4.70 8.39
N SER A 199 7.94 -3.83 8.89
CA SER A 199 7.70 -3.61 10.32
C SER A 199 6.51 -4.44 10.81
N ILE A 200 6.76 -5.41 11.71
CA ILE A 200 5.70 -6.21 12.34
C ILE A 200 4.71 -5.31 13.11
N PRO A 201 5.15 -4.36 13.98
CA PRO A 201 4.22 -3.50 14.68
C PRO A 201 3.32 -2.68 13.74
N GLU A 202 3.86 -2.21 12.63
CA GLU A 202 3.10 -1.44 11.62
C GLU A 202 2.05 -2.32 10.93
N ALA A 203 2.44 -3.53 10.48
CA ALA A 203 1.52 -4.48 9.87
C ALA A 203 0.36 -4.84 10.80
N VAL A 204 0.64 -5.16 12.06
CA VAL A 204 -0.40 -5.52 13.05
C VAL A 204 -1.29 -4.31 13.39
N TYR A 205 -0.69 -3.12 13.53
CA TYR A 205 -1.43 -1.91 13.89
C TYR A 205 -2.43 -1.48 12.82
N LEU A 206 -2.08 -1.61 11.53
CA LEU A 206 -2.89 -1.08 10.43
C LEU A 206 -3.88 -2.10 9.86
N SER A 207 -3.55 -3.38 9.88
CA SER A 207 -4.21 -4.35 9.01
C SER A 207 -5.47 -4.96 9.61
N THR A 208 -6.37 -5.35 8.72
CA THR A 208 -7.43 -6.33 8.99
C THR A 208 -6.90 -7.74 8.77
N ARG A 209 -5.91 -7.89 7.86
CA ARG A 209 -5.30 -9.17 7.51
C ARG A 209 -3.85 -8.96 7.06
N ILE A 210 -2.96 -9.84 7.48
CA ILE A 210 -1.53 -9.79 7.16
C ILE A 210 -1.16 -11.01 6.31
N VAL A 211 -0.51 -10.76 5.18
CA VAL A 211 0.03 -11.78 4.29
C VAL A 211 1.53 -11.89 4.52
N VAL A 212 1.97 -12.99 5.07
CA VAL A 212 3.39 -13.31 5.29
C VAL A 212 3.93 -13.97 4.03
N MET A 213 4.98 -13.39 3.44
CA MET A 213 5.62 -13.92 2.24
C MET A 213 6.95 -14.60 2.57
N SER A 214 7.21 -15.74 1.92
CA SER A 214 8.48 -16.47 1.99
C SER A 214 9.59 -15.77 1.19
N PRO A 215 10.89 -16.08 1.44
CA PRO A 215 11.99 -15.67 0.57
C PRO A 215 11.77 -16.04 -0.90
N ARG A 216 12.60 -15.47 -1.78
CA ARG A 216 12.53 -15.71 -3.22
C ARG A 216 12.68 -17.19 -3.60
N PRO A 217 11.84 -17.71 -4.51
CA PRO A 217 10.70 -17.03 -5.15
C PRO A 217 9.58 -16.79 -4.14
N GLY A 218 9.08 -15.52 -4.10
CA GLY A 218 8.05 -15.11 -3.15
C GLY A 218 6.79 -15.95 -3.31
N ARG A 219 6.32 -16.50 -2.21
CA ARG A 219 5.06 -17.25 -2.09
C ARG A 219 4.31 -16.73 -0.87
N ILE A 220 3.01 -16.95 -0.82
CA ILE A 220 2.27 -16.76 0.43
C ILE A 220 2.61 -17.92 1.35
N HIS A 221 3.24 -17.61 2.48
CA HIS A 221 3.54 -18.59 3.51
C HIS A 221 2.35 -18.76 4.46
N GLU A 222 1.77 -17.64 4.90
CA GLU A 222 0.67 -17.63 5.86
C GLU A 222 -0.17 -16.36 5.67
N VAL A 223 -1.45 -16.45 6.01
CA VAL A 223 -2.37 -15.31 6.09
C VAL A 223 -2.94 -15.25 7.50
N ILE A 224 -2.77 -14.12 8.17
CA ILE A 224 -3.13 -13.92 9.58
C ILE A 224 -4.21 -12.85 9.67
N ASP A 225 -5.34 -13.18 10.27
CA ASP A 225 -6.41 -12.23 10.55
C ASP A 225 -6.06 -11.35 11.76
N CYS A 226 -6.37 -10.05 11.66
CA CYS A 226 -6.12 -9.05 12.70
C CYS A 226 -7.45 -8.48 13.19
N ASP A 227 -8.06 -9.13 14.18
CA ASP A 227 -9.29 -8.66 14.79
C ASP A 227 -9.01 -7.76 16.02
N LEU A 228 -8.51 -6.55 15.74
CA LEU A 228 -8.22 -5.54 16.76
C LEU A 228 -9.25 -4.38 16.75
N GLY A 229 -10.37 -4.55 16.04
CA GLY A 229 -11.34 -3.47 15.83
C GLY A 229 -10.81 -2.36 14.89
N THR A 230 -11.60 -1.30 14.74
CA THR A 230 -11.26 -0.16 13.86
C THR A 230 -10.67 1.03 14.61
N GLU A 231 -10.93 1.15 15.91
CA GLU A 231 -10.34 2.16 16.77
C GLU A 231 -9.13 1.57 17.49
N ARG A 232 -7.94 2.01 17.12
CA ARG A 232 -6.68 1.48 17.65
C ARG A 232 -5.82 2.66 18.14
N PRO A 233 -5.93 3.03 19.43
CA PRO A 233 -4.97 3.96 20.03
C PRO A 233 -3.57 3.32 20.03
N LEU A 234 -2.51 4.11 20.09
CA LEU A 234 -1.14 3.57 20.01
C LEU A 234 -0.82 2.59 21.17
N GLU A 235 -1.45 2.79 22.31
CA GLU A 235 -1.35 1.93 23.50
C GLU A 235 -1.84 0.48 23.24
N ILE A 236 -2.62 0.25 22.19
CA ILE A 236 -3.04 -1.12 21.79
C ILE A 236 -1.85 -2.05 21.57
N ARG A 237 -0.68 -1.48 21.24
CA ARG A 237 0.56 -2.26 20.99
C ARG A 237 1.06 -2.98 22.24
N GLU A 238 0.63 -2.56 23.42
CA GLU A 238 0.98 -3.17 24.72
C GLU A 238 -0.02 -4.25 25.14
N THR A 239 -1.12 -4.42 24.42
CA THR A 239 -2.16 -5.40 24.75
C THR A 239 -1.74 -6.83 24.42
N PRO A 240 -2.21 -7.82 25.19
CA PRO A 240 -1.93 -9.24 24.91
C PRO A 240 -2.39 -9.68 23.52
N GLU A 241 -3.51 -9.15 23.03
CA GLU A 241 -4.08 -9.45 21.72
C GLU A 241 -3.15 -8.99 20.59
N PHE A 242 -2.65 -7.76 20.68
CA PHE A 242 -1.68 -7.23 19.73
C PHE A 242 -0.38 -8.03 19.74
N LEU A 243 0.16 -8.31 20.94
CA LEU A 243 1.40 -9.08 21.11
C LEU A 243 1.26 -10.50 20.57
N LYS A 244 0.09 -11.13 20.74
CA LYS A 244 -0.19 -12.47 20.20
C LYS A 244 -0.09 -12.48 18.67
N ILE A 245 -0.75 -11.51 18.00
CA ILE A 245 -0.70 -11.40 16.53
C ILE A 245 0.74 -11.09 16.07
N ALA A 246 1.43 -10.16 16.76
CA ALA A 246 2.83 -9.84 16.44
C ALA A 246 3.77 -11.05 16.57
N HIS A 247 3.52 -11.95 17.55
CA HIS A 247 4.25 -13.21 17.67
C HIS A 247 3.93 -14.16 16.51
N GLN A 248 2.66 -14.34 16.12
CA GLN A 248 2.29 -15.16 14.97
C GLN A 248 2.98 -14.68 13.69
N VAL A 249 2.96 -13.36 13.43
CA VAL A 249 3.66 -12.78 12.26
C VAL A 249 5.17 -13.08 12.33
N ARG A 250 5.78 -12.91 13.50
CA ARG A 250 7.22 -13.19 13.69
C ARG A 250 7.55 -14.65 13.45
N ASP A 251 6.72 -15.56 13.93
CA ASP A 251 6.92 -16.99 13.76
C ASP A 251 6.72 -17.40 12.30
N GLY A 252 5.71 -16.86 11.61
CA GLY A 252 5.52 -17.04 10.18
C GLY A 252 6.72 -16.56 9.35
N LEU A 253 7.28 -15.39 9.70
CA LEU A 253 8.50 -14.88 9.07
C LEU A 253 9.71 -15.78 9.30
N ARG A 254 9.86 -16.35 10.49
CA ARG A 254 10.95 -17.30 10.80
C ARG A 254 10.78 -18.62 10.08
N ALA A 255 9.56 -19.17 10.07
CA ALA A 255 9.27 -20.44 9.39
C ALA A 255 9.41 -20.31 7.86
N GLY A 256 9.05 -19.14 7.30
CA GLY A 256 9.28 -18.84 5.88
C GLY A 256 10.76 -18.65 5.52
N HIS A 257 11.64 -18.35 6.50
CA HIS A 257 13.09 -18.38 6.37
C HIS A 257 13.57 -19.77 6.85
N SER A 258 13.59 -20.75 5.96
CA SER A 258 14.51 -21.87 6.18
C SER A 258 15.92 -21.27 6.06
N TYR A 259 16.56 -20.97 7.20
CA TYR A 259 18.00 -20.83 7.24
C TYR A 259 18.53 -22.22 6.87
N GLU A 260 18.87 -22.41 5.60
CA GLU A 260 19.80 -23.47 5.25
C GLU A 260 21.13 -23.04 5.90
N ASP A 261 21.48 -23.75 6.99
CA ASP A 261 22.81 -23.71 7.63
C ASP A 261 23.90 -24.22 6.66
#